data_067084f0c7bb77bd6b89d941512f39b2
#
_entry.id   067084f0c7bb77bd6b89d941512f39b2
#
_cell.length_a   1.000
_cell.length_b   1.000
_cell.length_c   1.000
_cell.angle_alpha   90.00
_cell.angle_beta   90.00
_cell.angle_gamma   90.00
#
_symmetry.space_group_name_H-M   'P 1'
#
loop_
_entity.id
_entity.type
_entity.pdbx_description
1 polymer ?
#
loop_
_entity_poly.entity_id
_entity_poly.type
_entity_poly.pdbx_seq_one_letter_code
_entity_poly.pdbx_strand_id
1 'polypeptide(L)'
;MDRKRSRKFRWIRIFLWGLLLSAFLGQPVFSQSWEESFYEEQWGKSGAGEFIDSLPPEAVDPLTQRGLSPKDGASLSAEGANSIWQYAGDALLENMREPFQVFLQVAGVLLLCGIPLALQPGGKKLRTPEAMEFLGALCGMLLFLAPVSLLIQNICETIRQGTGILLGGIPVLCGILTASGHTVAGSTFSVVTAAAGNVVTLLTTSFLVPVLHVFLAISSISNLYPRMRLQVLCASLLKALRWTLVFAVSLYSALLSMQSALSSSADAVTLKAARLSVSSFVPVVGGAVSDAVSVVQASMGVLRSGIGSFAILALLILFLPGFFSCTLWVASGCLLEGLCGMLEMNRMKGFFHSCRDVLQTLLAFQASFCMIAVTSFALVLSSGGTGA
;
A
#
# COMPACT_ATOMS: atom_id res chain seq x y z
N MET A 1 -65.37 -16.71 -55.98
CA MET A 1 -64.61 -15.46 -55.56
C MET A 1 -64.11 -15.52 -54.09
N ASP A 2 -63.95 -16.71 -53.50
CA ASP A 2 -63.69 -16.89 -52.04
C ASP A 2 -62.28 -17.46 -51.66
N ARG A 3 -61.48 -17.81 -52.58
CA ARG A 3 -60.14 -18.37 -52.28
C ARG A 3 -59.02 -17.36 -52.00
N LYS A 4 -59.22 -16.09 -52.35
CA LYS A 4 -58.21 -15.00 -52.11
C LYS A 4 -58.32 -14.33 -50.74
N ARG A 5 -59.47 -14.42 -50.09
CA ARG A 5 -59.72 -13.80 -48.78
C ARG A 5 -59.14 -14.60 -47.62
N SER A 6 -59.10 -15.91 -47.72
CA SER A 6 -58.55 -16.81 -46.64
C SER A 6 -57.02 -16.79 -46.56
N ARG A 7 -56.31 -16.51 -47.67
CA ARG A 7 -54.87 -16.43 -47.66
C ARG A 7 -54.33 -15.17 -46.96
N LYS A 8 -55.00 -14.04 -47.10
CA LYS A 8 -54.62 -12.80 -46.38
C LYS A 8 -54.82 -12.89 -44.87
N PHE A 9 -55.86 -13.60 -44.42
CA PHE A 9 -56.09 -13.80 -42.98
C PHE A 9 -55.10 -14.77 -42.31
N ARG A 10 -54.53 -15.71 -43.04
CA ARG A 10 -53.47 -16.63 -42.55
C ARG A 10 -52.16 -15.91 -42.40
N TRP A 11 -51.80 -15.02 -43.32
CA TRP A 11 -50.54 -14.23 -43.27
C TRP A 11 -50.59 -13.20 -42.15
N ILE A 12 -51.72 -12.58 -41.91
CA ILE A 12 -51.92 -11.63 -40.80
C ILE A 12 -51.80 -12.37 -39.44
N ARG A 13 -52.35 -13.56 -39.30
CA ARG A 13 -52.20 -14.40 -38.08
C ARG A 13 -50.76 -14.84 -37.87
N ILE A 14 -50.05 -15.22 -38.88
CA ILE A 14 -48.61 -15.58 -38.80
C ILE A 14 -47.76 -14.37 -38.44
N PHE A 15 -48.08 -13.22 -38.99
CA PHE A 15 -47.39 -11.97 -38.65
C PHE A 15 -47.70 -11.51 -37.20
N LEU A 16 -48.93 -11.67 -36.76
CA LEU A 16 -49.34 -11.37 -35.38
C LEU A 16 -48.69 -12.33 -34.37
N TRP A 17 -48.59 -13.62 -34.72
CA TRP A 17 -47.87 -14.60 -33.90
C TRP A 17 -46.37 -14.37 -33.87
N GLY A 18 -45.78 -13.97 -34.99
CA GLY A 18 -44.38 -13.54 -35.06
C GLY A 18 -44.08 -12.29 -34.22
N LEU A 19 -45.00 -11.31 -34.23
CA LEU A 19 -44.90 -10.11 -33.43
C LEU A 19 -45.09 -10.38 -31.92
N LEU A 20 -45.98 -11.32 -31.58
CA LEU A 20 -46.20 -11.78 -30.19
C LEU A 20 -45.01 -12.58 -29.69
N LEU A 21 -44.38 -13.42 -30.54
CA LEU A 21 -43.20 -14.17 -30.21
C LEU A 21 -41.98 -13.26 -30.05
N SER A 22 -41.83 -12.20 -30.88
CA SER A 22 -40.77 -11.22 -30.77
C SER A 22 -40.94 -10.32 -29.52
N ALA A 23 -42.17 -10.03 -29.11
CA ALA A 23 -42.46 -9.32 -27.86
C ALA A 23 -42.18 -10.17 -26.61
N PHE A 24 -42.29 -11.52 -26.73
CA PHE A 24 -41.98 -12.42 -25.64
C PHE A 24 -40.49 -12.75 -25.52
N LEU A 25 -39.74 -12.66 -26.65
CA LEU A 25 -38.29 -12.85 -26.71
C LEU A 25 -37.51 -11.57 -26.43
N GLY A 26 -38.19 -10.41 -26.35
CA GLY A 26 -37.60 -9.09 -26.17
C GLY A 26 -37.62 -8.57 -24.72
N GLN A 27 -37.70 -9.41 -23.71
CA GLN A 27 -37.60 -8.98 -22.32
C GLN A 27 -36.18 -9.26 -21.78
N PRO A 28 -35.28 -8.27 -21.69
CA PRO A 28 -33.99 -8.42 -21.02
C PRO A 28 -34.08 -8.27 -19.49
N VAL A 29 -35.26 -8.56 -18.89
CA VAL A 29 -35.51 -8.33 -17.46
C VAL A 29 -34.98 -9.44 -16.55
N PHE A 30 -34.53 -10.57 -17.10
CA PHE A 30 -34.10 -11.71 -16.27
C PHE A 30 -32.58 -11.77 -16.01
N SER A 31 -31.77 -11.01 -16.72
CA SER A 31 -30.31 -11.09 -16.56
C SER A 31 -29.78 -10.22 -15.41
N GLN A 32 -30.27 -9.00 -15.25
CA GLN A 32 -29.75 -8.07 -14.25
C GLN A 32 -30.00 -8.47 -12.79
N SER A 33 -31.20 -8.96 -12.48
CA SER A 33 -31.53 -9.40 -11.12
C SER A 33 -30.83 -10.69 -10.71
N TRP A 34 -30.49 -11.54 -11.68
CA TRP A 34 -29.74 -12.78 -11.42
C TRP A 34 -28.24 -12.51 -11.22
N GLU A 35 -27.69 -11.60 -11.95
CA GLU A 35 -26.29 -11.17 -11.79
C GLU A 35 -26.08 -10.48 -10.42
N GLU A 36 -26.97 -9.61 -9.99
CA GLU A 36 -26.92 -8.98 -8.66
C GLU A 36 -27.07 -9.99 -7.53
N SER A 37 -28.05 -10.91 -7.61
CA SER A 37 -28.24 -11.93 -6.57
C SER A 37 -27.05 -12.91 -6.49
N PHE A 38 -26.50 -13.28 -7.62
CA PHE A 38 -25.30 -14.12 -7.71
C PHE A 38 -24.07 -13.40 -7.15
N TYR A 39 -23.92 -12.12 -7.44
CA TYR A 39 -22.81 -11.30 -6.92
C TYR A 39 -22.89 -11.18 -5.38
N GLU A 40 -24.09 -10.95 -4.82
CA GLU A 40 -24.28 -10.89 -3.37
C GLU A 40 -24.04 -12.24 -2.67
N GLU A 41 -24.45 -13.34 -3.29
CA GLU A 41 -24.18 -14.68 -2.79
C GLU A 41 -22.67 -14.99 -2.80
N GLN A 42 -21.97 -14.62 -3.87
CA GLN A 42 -20.52 -14.80 -3.96
C GLN A 42 -19.77 -13.87 -3.01
N TRP A 43 -20.25 -12.64 -2.81
CA TRP A 43 -19.70 -11.72 -1.81
C TRP A 43 -19.76 -12.34 -0.41
N GLY A 44 -20.90 -12.90 -0.02
CA GLY A 44 -21.06 -13.57 1.28
C GLY A 44 -20.18 -14.82 1.45
N LYS A 45 -20.00 -15.60 0.37
CA LYS A 45 -19.19 -16.85 0.40
C LYS A 45 -17.69 -16.61 0.28
N SER A 46 -17.26 -15.48 -0.28
CA SER A 46 -15.86 -15.19 -0.51
C SER A 46 -15.06 -14.80 0.75
N GLY A 47 -15.75 -14.52 1.87
CA GLY A 47 -15.12 -13.95 3.07
C GLY A 47 -14.69 -12.50 2.91
N ALA A 48 -15.12 -11.82 1.83
CA ALA A 48 -14.78 -10.42 1.55
C ALA A 48 -15.26 -9.48 2.67
N GLY A 49 -16.42 -9.71 3.23
CA GLY A 49 -16.95 -8.94 4.36
C GLY A 49 -16.05 -9.07 5.59
N GLU A 50 -15.71 -10.29 5.98
CA GLU A 50 -14.82 -10.55 7.13
C GLU A 50 -13.43 -9.93 6.94
N PHE A 51 -12.91 -9.97 5.71
CA PHE A 51 -11.64 -9.33 5.39
C PHE A 51 -11.72 -7.82 5.58
N ILE A 52 -12.75 -7.15 5.06
CA ILE A 52 -12.92 -5.71 5.18
C ILE A 52 -13.13 -5.30 6.64
N ASP A 53 -13.91 -6.06 7.40
CA ASP A 53 -14.12 -5.83 8.83
C ASP A 53 -12.84 -6.05 9.66
N SER A 54 -11.91 -6.85 9.16
CA SER A 54 -10.59 -7.08 9.78
C SER A 54 -9.56 -5.98 9.49
N LEU A 55 -9.85 -5.08 8.54
CA LEU A 55 -8.94 -3.99 8.20
C LEU A 55 -8.84 -2.96 9.34
N PRO A 56 -7.68 -2.33 9.54
CA PRO A 56 -7.53 -1.25 10.52
C PRO A 56 -8.54 -0.12 10.26
N PRO A 57 -9.24 0.39 11.28
CA PRO A 57 -10.21 1.47 11.12
C PRO A 57 -9.58 2.73 10.51
N GLU A 58 -8.31 3.00 10.83
CA GLU A 58 -7.53 4.12 10.27
C GLU A 58 -7.41 4.05 8.72
N ALA A 59 -7.48 2.85 8.14
CA ALA A 59 -7.44 2.64 6.70
C ALA A 59 -8.84 2.67 6.05
N VAL A 60 -9.88 2.22 6.76
CA VAL A 60 -11.24 2.03 6.24
C VAL A 60 -12.13 3.25 6.45
N ASP A 61 -12.08 3.86 7.64
CA ASP A 61 -12.95 5.00 8.00
C ASP A 61 -12.86 6.16 7.00
N PRO A 62 -11.67 6.59 6.53
CA PRO A 62 -11.57 7.66 5.54
C PRO A 62 -12.20 7.31 4.18
N LEU A 63 -12.24 6.02 3.81
CA LEU A 63 -12.87 5.54 2.57
C LEU A 63 -14.38 5.50 2.70
N THR A 64 -14.89 4.92 3.78
CA THR A 64 -16.32 4.77 4.03
C THR A 64 -17.01 6.11 4.26
N GLN A 65 -16.38 7.05 4.98
CA GLN A 65 -16.89 8.41 5.16
C GLN A 65 -17.05 9.17 3.83
N ARG A 66 -16.26 8.81 2.81
CA ARG A 66 -16.35 9.38 1.46
C ARG A 66 -17.26 8.60 0.51
N GLY A 67 -18.00 7.61 1.04
CA GLY A 67 -18.97 6.82 0.28
C GLY A 67 -18.34 5.76 -0.65
N LEU A 68 -17.05 5.48 -0.50
CA LEU A 68 -16.37 4.45 -1.28
C LEU A 68 -16.70 3.07 -0.72
N SER A 69 -17.39 2.26 -1.51
CA SER A 69 -17.77 0.89 -1.14
C SER A 69 -16.92 -0.11 -1.92
N PRO A 70 -16.42 -1.18 -1.26
CA PRO A 70 -15.69 -2.25 -1.94
C PRO A 70 -16.54 -3.04 -2.94
N LYS A 71 -17.89 -2.87 -2.92
CA LYS A 71 -18.81 -3.48 -3.88
C LYS A 71 -18.78 -2.81 -5.26
N ASP A 72 -18.41 -1.53 -5.35
CA ASP A 72 -18.44 -0.72 -6.57
C ASP A 72 -17.04 -0.50 -7.14
N GLY A 73 -16.47 -1.52 -7.78
CA GLY A 73 -15.12 -1.46 -8.34
C GLY A 73 -14.88 -0.35 -9.38
N ALA A 74 -15.93 0.09 -10.08
CA ALA A 74 -15.84 1.17 -11.08
C ALA A 74 -15.73 2.56 -10.44
N SER A 75 -16.50 2.83 -9.37
CA SER A 75 -16.43 4.09 -8.62
C SER A 75 -15.10 4.24 -7.88
N LEU A 76 -14.54 3.13 -7.36
CA LEU A 76 -13.25 3.10 -6.68
C LEU A 76 -12.10 3.58 -7.57
N SER A 77 -12.12 3.29 -8.86
CA SER A 77 -11.05 3.72 -9.76
C SER A 77 -11.11 5.20 -10.14
N ALA A 78 -12.31 5.77 -10.28
CA ALA A 78 -12.52 7.15 -10.70
C ALA A 78 -12.50 8.15 -9.52
N GLU A 79 -13.20 7.83 -8.43
CA GLU A 79 -13.35 8.70 -7.27
C GLU A 79 -12.27 8.47 -6.20
N GLY A 80 -11.68 7.29 -6.17
CA GLY A 80 -10.64 6.93 -5.22
C GLY A 80 -9.41 7.85 -5.31
N ALA A 81 -8.99 8.23 -6.52
CA ALA A 81 -7.85 9.12 -6.71
C ALA A 81 -8.11 10.52 -6.12
N ASN A 82 -9.31 11.09 -6.34
CA ASN A 82 -9.68 12.39 -5.78
C ASN A 82 -9.78 12.35 -4.25
N SER A 83 -10.32 11.25 -3.72
CA SER A 83 -10.42 11.03 -2.27
C SER A 83 -9.06 10.93 -1.59
N ILE A 84 -8.08 10.28 -2.24
CA ILE A 84 -6.69 10.21 -1.74
C ILE A 84 -6.06 11.60 -1.69
N TRP A 85 -6.24 12.44 -2.73
CA TRP A 85 -5.66 13.79 -2.76
C TRP A 85 -6.24 14.70 -1.68
N GLN A 86 -7.54 14.62 -1.41
CA GLN A 86 -8.17 15.36 -0.32
C GLN A 86 -7.67 14.87 1.04
N TYR A 87 -7.63 13.55 1.24
CA TYR A 87 -7.07 12.97 2.47
C TYR A 87 -5.59 13.34 2.67
N ALA A 88 -4.82 13.37 1.58
CA ALA A 88 -3.42 13.79 1.60
C ALA A 88 -3.24 15.22 2.11
N GLY A 89 -4.12 16.15 1.68
CA GLY A 89 -4.11 17.53 2.17
C GLY A 89 -4.40 17.63 3.66
N ASP A 90 -5.43 16.93 4.13
CA ASP A 90 -5.83 16.91 5.54
C ASP A 90 -4.75 16.28 6.42
N ALA A 91 -4.23 15.12 6.00
CA ALA A 91 -3.16 14.40 6.70
C ALA A 91 -1.85 15.21 6.76
N LEU A 92 -1.52 15.98 5.71
CA LEU A 92 -0.35 16.84 5.70
C LEU A 92 -0.48 17.95 6.76
N LEU A 93 -1.64 18.63 6.81
CA LEU A 93 -1.87 19.72 7.76
C LEU A 93 -1.86 19.23 9.20
N GLU A 94 -2.44 18.08 9.48
CA GLU A 94 -2.47 17.48 10.80
C GLU A 94 -1.06 17.07 11.26
N ASN A 95 -0.29 16.44 10.40
CA ASN A 95 1.07 15.97 10.73
C ASN A 95 2.14 17.07 10.75
N MET A 96 1.85 18.31 10.28
CA MET A 96 2.80 19.43 10.32
C MET A 96 3.04 19.98 11.72
N ARG A 97 2.06 19.89 12.62
CA ARG A 97 2.07 20.59 13.90
C ARG A 97 3.22 20.14 14.80
N GLU A 98 3.41 18.85 14.94
CA GLU A 98 4.42 18.28 15.86
C GLU A 98 5.86 18.57 15.39
N PRO A 99 6.28 18.25 14.14
CA PRO A 99 7.63 18.55 13.65
C PRO A 99 7.96 20.04 13.71
N PHE A 100 6.98 20.90 13.44
CA PHE A 100 7.18 22.35 13.49
C PHE A 100 7.35 22.89 14.91
N GLN A 101 6.58 22.38 15.87
CA GLN A 101 6.75 22.74 17.29
C GLN A 101 8.11 22.32 17.83
N VAL A 102 8.54 21.10 17.57
CA VAL A 102 9.86 20.62 17.99
C VAL A 102 10.98 21.39 17.29
N PHE A 103 10.81 21.71 15.99
CA PHE A 103 11.74 22.56 15.27
C PHE A 103 11.92 23.91 15.96
N LEU A 104 10.84 24.61 16.33
CA LEU A 104 10.91 25.90 17.02
C LEU A 104 11.55 25.79 18.39
N GLN A 105 11.24 24.76 19.17
CA GLN A 105 11.85 24.53 20.48
C GLN A 105 13.36 24.30 20.38
N VAL A 106 13.78 23.42 19.48
CA VAL A 106 15.19 23.12 19.26
C VAL A 106 15.93 24.32 18.67
N ALA A 107 15.36 25.02 17.71
CA ALA A 107 15.93 26.24 17.14
C ALA A 107 16.08 27.32 18.21
N GLY A 108 15.10 27.48 19.11
CA GLY A 108 15.21 28.40 20.26
C GLY A 108 16.40 28.07 21.18
N VAL A 109 16.58 26.78 21.53
CA VAL A 109 17.73 26.33 22.33
C VAL A 109 19.06 26.59 21.60
N LEU A 110 19.10 26.29 20.29
CA LEU A 110 20.31 26.54 19.47
C LEU A 110 20.66 28.02 19.41
N LEU A 111 19.70 28.89 19.21
CA LEU A 111 19.91 30.35 19.19
C LEU A 111 20.38 30.87 20.54
N LEU A 112 19.74 30.44 21.64
CA LEU A 112 20.14 30.85 22.99
C LEU A 112 21.57 30.44 23.37
N CYS A 113 22.00 29.25 22.93
CA CYS A 113 23.36 28.75 23.18
C CYS A 113 24.38 29.23 22.13
N GLY A 114 23.97 29.39 20.89
CA GLY A 114 24.85 29.70 19.74
C GLY A 114 25.17 31.20 19.61
N ILE A 115 24.22 32.11 19.88
CA ILE A 115 24.45 33.56 19.75
C ILE A 115 25.56 34.04 20.69
N PRO A 116 25.60 33.69 21.98
CA PRO A 116 26.71 34.06 22.85
C PRO A 116 28.06 33.49 22.39
N LEU A 117 28.04 32.30 21.76
CA LEU A 117 29.22 31.66 21.19
C LEU A 117 29.76 32.43 19.98
N ALA A 118 28.87 32.87 19.08
CA ALA A 118 29.21 33.63 17.87
C ALA A 118 29.66 35.08 18.17
N LEU A 119 29.17 35.67 19.25
CA LEU A 119 29.51 37.06 19.64
C LEU A 119 30.82 37.20 20.43
N GLN A 120 31.55 36.14 20.74
CA GLN A 120 32.77 36.20 21.50
C GLN A 120 33.91 36.77 20.64
N PRO A 121 34.51 37.92 21.02
CA PRO A 121 35.67 38.48 20.33
C PRO A 121 36.88 37.54 20.51
N GLY A 122 37.52 37.15 19.40
CA GLY A 122 38.65 36.24 19.39
C GLY A 122 39.77 36.69 20.31
N GLY A 123 40.14 35.85 21.26
CA GLY A 123 41.39 36.06 22.03
C GLY A 123 41.47 35.45 23.42
N LYS A 124 40.40 35.11 24.11
CA LYS A 124 40.48 34.43 25.43
C LYS A 124 39.74 33.12 25.39
N LYS A 125 40.47 32.01 25.44
CA LYS A 125 39.91 30.65 25.63
C LYS A 125 39.34 30.56 27.06
N LEU A 126 38.14 31.13 27.27
CA LEU A 126 37.39 30.79 28.47
C LEU A 126 36.81 29.36 28.27
N ARG A 127 36.78 28.54 29.32
CA ARG A 127 36.14 27.21 29.32
C ARG A 127 34.62 27.26 29.16
N THR A 128 34.01 28.42 29.25
CA THR A 128 32.56 28.66 29.14
C THR A 128 31.95 28.31 27.77
N PRO A 129 32.60 28.61 26.61
CA PRO A 129 32.00 28.29 25.32
C PRO A 129 31.82 26.77 25.04
N GLU A 130 32.81 25.98 25.45
CA GLU A 130 32.72 24.50 25.28
C GLU A 130 31.61 23.88 26.13
N ALA A 131 31.37 24.42 27.33
CA ALA A 131 30.30 24.01 28.23
C ALA A 131 28.92 24.39 27.67
N MET A 132 28.79 25.60 27.11
CA MET A 132 27.53 26.06 26.48
C MET A 132 27.19 25.26 25.23
N GLU A 133 28.20 24.99 24.35
CA GLU A 133 28.01 24.14 23.20
C GLU A 133 27.57 22.72 23.62
N PHE A 134 28.18 22.17 24.67
CA PHE A 134 27.86 20.84 25.20
C PHE A 134 26.44 20.80 25.77
N LEU A 135 26.05 21.80 26.60
CA LEU A 135 24.69 21.87 27.15
C LEU A 135 23.64 22.06 26.07
N GLY A 136 23.89 22.98 25.13
CA GLY A 136 23.00 23.16 23.98
C GLY A 136 22.83 21.90 23.14
N ALA A 137 23.95 21.19 22.92
CA ALA A 137 23.92 19.90 22.23
C ALA A 137 23.11 18.85 22.98
N LEU A 138 23.32 18.72 24.29
CA LEU A 138 22.58 17.77 25.13
C LEU A 138 21.07 18.04 25.13
N CYS A 139 20.68 19.31 25.38
CA CYS A 139 19.28 19.72 25.40
C CYS A 139 18.61 19.51 24.01
N GLY A 140 19.25 19.96 22.94
CA GLY A 140 18.71 19.82 21.59
C GLY A 140 18.60 18.35 21.14
N MET A 141 19.59 17.51 21.52
CA MET A 141 19.52 16.07 21.26
C MET A 141 18.35 15.40 21.98
N LEU A 142 18.16 15.69 23.27
CA LEU A 142 17.07 15.11 24.06
C LEU A 142 15.69 15.52 23.51
N LEU A 143 15.52 16.80 23.15
CA LEU A 143 14.27 17.32 22.59
C LEU A 143 13.93 16.68 21.24
N PHE A 144 14.94 16.38 20.40
CA PHE A 144 14.72 15.84 19.07
C PHE A 144 14.67 14.31 19.05
N LEU A 145 15.43 13.64 19.94
CA LEU A 145 15.55 12.19 19.96
C LEU A 145 14.24 11.50 20.38
N ALA A 146 13.53 12.07 21.36
CA ALA A 146 12.31 11.48 21.90
C ALA A 146 11.20 11.35 20.82
N PRO A 147 10.79 12.42 20.09
CA PRO A 147 9.79 12.30 19.05
C PRO A 147 10.27 11.48 17.84
N VAL A 148 11.56 11.52 17.49
CA VAL A 148 12.09 10.67 16.41
C VAL A 148 11.99 9.19 16.77
N SER A 149 12.28 8.80 18.02
CA SER A 149 12.14 7.42 18.46
C SER A 149 10.68 6.95 18.44
N LEU A 150 9.73 7.81 18.79
CA LEU A 150 8.30 7.55 18.69
C LEU A 150 7.86 7.39 17.23
N LEU A 151 8.33 8.26 16.34
CA LEU A 151 8.06 8.16 14.90
C LEU A 151 8.53 6.83 14.32
N ILE A 152 9.71 6.34 14.73
CA ILE A 152 10.20 5.01 14.30
C ILE A 152 9.20 3.93 14.72
N GLN A 153 8.71 3.96 15.95
CA GLN A 153 7.75 2.97 16.45
C GLN A 153 6.42 3.05 15.69
N ASN A 154 5.88 4.25 15.48
CA ASN A 154 4.63 4.46 14.76
C ASN A 154 4.71 3.95 13.31
N ILE A 155 5.81 4.22 12.62
CA ILE A 155 5.99 3.72 11.24
C ILE A 155 6.14 2.20 11.20
N CYS A 156 6.84 1.61 12.17
CA CYS A 156 6.95 0.16 12.25
C CYS A 156 5.59 -0.50 12.53
N GLU A 157 4.75 0.13 13.34
CA GLU A 157 3.38 -0.34 13.58
C GLU A 157 2.51 -0.20 12.31
N THR A 158 2.62 0.91 11.57
CA THR A 158 1.97 1.08 10.26
C THR A 158 2.39 -0.01 9.27
N ILE A 159 3.68 -0.36 9.20
CA ILE A 159 4.17 -1.47 8.36
C ILE A 159 3.56 -2.80 8.82
N ARG A 160 3.45 -3.03 10.12
CA ARG A 160 2.84 -4.24 10.68
C ARG A 160 1.35 -4.33 10.34
N GLN A 161 0.61 -3.25 10.48
CA GLN A 161 -0.81 -3.17 10.08
C GLN A 161 -0.96 -3.42 8.58
N GLY A 162 -0.14 -2.78 7.75
CA GLY A 162 -0.11 -3.02 6.31
C GLY A 162 0.20 -4.48 5.94
N THR A 163 1.09 -5.13 6.70
CA THR A 163 1.36 -6.57 6.54
C THR A 163 0.13 -7.40 6.92
N GLY A 164 -0.62 -7.00 7.94
CA GLY A 164 -1.90 -7.61 8.31
C GLY A 164 -2.91 -7.56 7.17
N ILE A 165 -3.04 -6.40 6.52
CA ILE A 165 -3.90 -6.22 5.33
C ILE A 165 -3.45 -7.16 4.21
N LEU A 166 -2.15 -7.23 3.93
CA LEU A 166 -1.60 -8.07 2.89
C LEU A 166 -1.88 -9.55 3.14
N LEU A 167 -1.62 -10.04 4.36
CA LEU A 167 -1.81 -11.44 4.74
C LEU A 167 -3.30 -11.80 4.86
N GLY A 168 -4.14 -10.91 5.38
CA GLY A 168 -5.59 -11.10 5.48
C GLY A 168 -6.28 -11.16 4.11
N GLY A 169 -5.75 -10.46 3.11
CA GLY A 169 -6.25 -10.50 1.74
C GLY A 169 -5.96 -11.81 1.00
N ILE A 170 -4.97 -12.60 1.43
CA ILE A 170 -4.57 -13.84 0.75
C ILE A 170 -5.72 -14.83 0.59
N PRO A 171 -6.41 -15.28 1.65
CA PRO A 171 -7.43 -16.32 1.52
C PRO A 171 -8.58 -15.89 0.62
N VAL A 172 -9.00 -14.63 0.71
CA VAL A 172 -10.11 -14.07 -0.08
C VAL A 172 -9.73 -14.01 -1.57
N LEU A 173 -8.60 -13.40 -1.89
CA LEU A 173 -8.16 -13.25 -3.27
C LEU A 173 -7.79 -14.58 -3.93
N CYS A 174 -7.18 -15.52 -3.16
CA CYS A 174 -6.94 -16.88 -3.64
C CYS A 174 -8.23 -17.64 -3.92
N GLY A 175 -9.23 -17.51 -3.04
CA GLY A 175 -10.54 -18.10 -3.23
C GLY A 175 -11.20 -17.61 -4.52
N ILE A 176 -11.20 -16.30 -4.75
CA ILE A 176 -11.76 -15.67 -5.94
C ILE A 176 -10.99 -16.10 -7.22
N LEU A 177 -9.66 -16.11 -7.18
CA LEU A 177 -8.84 -16.56 -8.31
C LEU A 177 -9.12 -18.02 -8.67
N THR A 178 -9.18 -18.89 -7.66
CA THR A 178 -9.47 -20.33 -7.88
C THR A 178 -10.88 -20.55 -8.42
N ALA A 179 -11.87 -19.84 -7.89
CA ALA A 179 -13.25 -19.89 -8.38
C ALA A 179 -13.39 -19.34 -9.81
N SER A 180 -12.53 -18.41 -10.21
CA SER A 180 -12.44 -17.88 -11.58
C SER A 180 -11.73 -18.84 -12.56
N GLY A 181 -11.19 -19.98 -12.08
CA GLY A 181 -10.43 -20.93 -12.91
C GLY A 181 -8.92 -20.67 -12.96
N HIS A 182 -8.41 -19.65 -12.25
CA HIS A 182 -6.98 -19.33 -12.17
C HIS A 182 -6.32 -19.99 -10.95
N THR A 183 -6.31 -21.33 -10.91
CA THR A 183 -5.86 -22.10 -9.74
C THR A 183 -4.37 -21.98 -9.48
N VAL A 184 -3.55 -21.92 -10.53
CA VAL A 184 -2.10 -21.77 -10.41
C VAL A 184 -1.74 -20.36 -9.95
N ALA A 185 -2.40 -19.33 -10.48
CA ALA A 185 -2.22 -17.95 -10.03
C ALA A 185 -2.60 -17.79 -8.55
N GLY A 186 -3.73 -18.37 -8.12
CA GLY A 186 -4.17 -18.32 -6.71
C GLY A 186 -3.17 -18.97 -5.76
N SER A 187 -2.73 -20.19 -6.05
CA SER A 187 -1.78 -20.92 -5.17
C SER A 187 -0.40 -20.24 -5.11
N THR A 188 0.14 -19.82 -6.24
CA THR A 188 1.43 -19.13 -6.28
C THR A 188 1.38 -17.75 -5.61
N PHE A 189 0.27 -17.01 -5.79
CA PHE A 189 0.05 -15.74 -5.07
C PHE A 189 0.07 -15.93 -3.57
N SER A 190 -0.62 -16.96 -3.04
CA SER A 190 -0.66 -17.21 -1.59
C SER A 190 0.72 -17.46 -1.02
N VAL A 191 1.51 -18.32 -1.65
CA VAL A 191 2.84 -18.70 -1.16
C VAL A 191 3.81 -17.52 -1.22
N VAL A 192 3.87 -16.81 -2.35
CA VAL A 192 4.81 -15.68 -2.52
C VAL A 192 4.44 -14.51 -1.61
N THR A 193 3.15 -14.19 -1.50
CA THR A 193 2.69 -13.07 -0.66
C THR A 193 2.83 -13.39 0.83
N ALA A 194 2.52 -14.62 1.26
CA ALA A 194 2.75 -15.04 2.65
C ALA A 194 4.24 -15.02 3.01
N ALA A 195 5.11 -15.51 2.12
CA ALA A 195 6.56 -15.43 2.31
C ALA A 195 7.04 -13.98 2.42
N ALA A 196 6.58 -13.10 1.53
CA ALA A 196 6.91 -11.67 1.58
C ALA A 196 6.46 -11.00 2.88
N GLY A 197 5.21 -11.22 3.30
CA GLY A 197 4.68 -10.67 4.54
C GLY A 197 5.48 -11.11 5.76
N ASN A 198 5.82 -12.40 5.85
CA ASN A 198 6.64 -12.92 6.94
C ASN A 198 8.07 -12.34 6.94
N VAL A 199 8.71 -12.23 5.77
CA VAL A 199 10.05 -11.62 5.64
C VAL A 199 10.02 -10.15 6.04
N VAL A 200 9.02 -9.39 5.59
CA VAL A 200 8.87 -7.97 5.96
C VAL A 200 8.67 -7.82 7.46
N THR A 201 7.79 -8.61 8.07
CA THR A 201 7.58 -8.59 9.52
C THR A 201 8.87 -8.87 10.28
N LEU A 202 9.60 -9.91 9.88
CA LEU A 202 10.88 -10.26 10.50
C LEU A 202 11.91 -9.13 10.33
N LEU A 203 12.06 -8.58 9.15
CA LEU A 203 12.99 -7.47 8.88
C LEU A 203 12.63 -6.22 9.68
N THR A 204 11.33 -5.89 9.79
CA THR A 204 10.89 -4.69 10.50
C THR A 204 11.05 -4.84 12.01
N THR A 205 10.51 -5.90 12.60
CA THR A 205 10.47 -6.05 14.07
C THR A 205 11.81 -6.49 14.65
N SER A 206 12.48 -7.47 14.03
CA SER A 206 13.70 -8.06 14.57
C SER A 206 14.98 -7.35 14.13
N PHE A 207 14.95 -6.59 13.06
CA PHE A 207 16.14 -5.98 12.50
C PHE A 207 16.07 -4.44 12.42
N LEU A 208 15.06 -3.88 11.77
CA LEU A 208 14.98 -2.44 11.54
C LEU A 208 14.91 -1.64 12.84
N VAL A 209 13.94 -1.97 13.70
CA VAL A 209 13.71 -1.24 14.96
C VAL A 209 14.94 -1.22 15.86
N PRO A 210 15.52 -2.37 16.25
CA PRO A 210 16.68 -2.36 17.14
C PRO A 210 17.91 -1.72 16.50
N VAL A 211 18.16 -1.93 15.21
CA VAL A 211 19.31 -1.33 14.52
C VAL A 211 19.19 0.19 14.47
N LEU A 212 18.01 0.74 14.17
CA LEU A 212 17.82 2.20 14.16
C LEU A 212 17.98 2.83 15.54
N HIS A 213 17.46 2.21 16.60
CA HIS A 213 17.64 2.70 17.97
C HIS A 213 19.09 2.64 18.43
N VAL A 214 19.79 1.52 18.15
CA VAL A 214 21.23 1.39 18.45
C VAL A 214 22.03 2.42 17.66
N PHE A 215 21.70 2.64 16.40
CA PHE A 215 22.34 3.67 15.58
C PHE A 215 22.15 5.07 16.18
N LEU A 216 20.92 5.45 16.56
CA LEU A 216 20.64 6.74 17.16
C LEU A 216 21.41 6.93 18.48
N ALA A 217 21.47 5.90 19.32
CA ALA A 217 22.22 5.94 20.59
C ALA A 217 23.74 6.12 20.33
N ILE A 218 24.33 5.31 19.45
CA ILE A 218 25.76 5.40 19.12
C ILE A 218 26.09 6.75 18.47
N SER A 219 25.24 7.21 17.56
CA SER A 219 25.41 8.49 16.88
C SER A 219 25.36 9.67 17.84
N SER A 220 24.41 9.66 18.80
CA SER A 220 24.30 10.70 19.83
C SER A 220 25.57 10.77 20.67
N ILE A 221 26.08 9.61 21.14
CA ILE A 221 27.32 9.55 21.92
C ILE A 221 28.53 10.01 21.08
N SER A 222 28.62 9.56 19.82
CA SER A 222 29.71 9.90 18.92
C SER A 222 29.80 11.41 18.64
N ASN A 223 28.66 12.10 18.54
CA ASN A 223 28.62 13.54 18.31
C ASN A 223 28.93 14.35 19.59
N LEU A 224 28.55 13.83 20.78
CA LEU A 224 28.94 14.44 22.05
C LEU A 224 30.44 14.30 22.34
N TYR A 225 31.02 13.14 22.01
CA TYR A 225 32.45 12.82 22.24
C TYR A 225 33.17 12.52 20.93
N PRO A 226 33.62 13.51 20.14
CA PRO A 226 34.23 13.32 18.83
C PRO A 226 35.54 12.51 18.80
N ARG A 227 36.13 12.26 19.98
CA ARG A 227 37.34 11.43 20.10
C ARG A 227 37.11 9.96 19.74
N MET A 228 35.88 9.49 19.82
CA MET A 228 35.49 8.13 19.43
C MET A 228 35.07 8.14 17.95
N ARG A 229 35.81 7.47 17.07
CA ARG A 229 35.49 7.35 15.63
C ARG A 229 34.34 6.36 15.38
N LEU A 230 33.25 6.45 16.15
CA LEU A 230 32.09 5.57 16.03
C LEU A 230 31.25 5.87 14.79
N GLN A 231 31.44 7.04 14.15
CA GLN A 231 30.72 7.43 12.91
C GLN A 231 30.93 6.43 11.76
N VAL A 232 32.10 5.79 11.68
CA VAL A 232 32.36 4.75 10.65
C VAL A 232 31.47 3.53 10.86
N LEU A 233 31.29 3.09 12.12
CA LEU A 233 30.37 1.99 12.46
C LEU A 233 28.93 2.35 12.13
N CYS A 234 28.50 3.56 12.48
CA CYS A 234 27.17 4.07 12.16
C CYS A 234 26.90 4.06 10.64
N ALA A 235 27.80 4.59 9.85
CA ALA A 235 27.69 4.60 8.39
C ALA A 235 27.62 3.17 7.82
N SER A 236 28.41 2.24 8.37
CA SER A 236 28.40 0.84 7.95
C SER A 236 27.08 0.15 8.25
N LEU A 237 26.49 0.40 9.43
CA LEU A 237 25.19 -0.16 9.83
C LEU A 237 24.06 0.29 8.91
N LEU A 238 23.96 1.61 8.64
CA LEU A 238 22.92 2.13 7.73
C LEU A 238 23.14 1.64 6.29
N LYS A 239 24.40 1.54 5.85
CA LYS A 239 24.70 1.00 4.52
C LYS A 239 24.29 -0.47 4.42
N ALA A 240 24.56 -1.28 5.42
CA ALA A 240 24.15 -2.67 5.47
C ALA A 240 22.60 -2.79 5.45
N LEU A 241 21.92 -1.95 6.24
CA LEU A 241 20.46 -1.93 6.31
C LEU A 241 19.83 -1.57 4.96
N ARG A 242 20.34 -0.51 4.30
CA ARG A 242 19.88 -0.11 2.94
C ARG A 242 20.16 -1.20 1.90
N TRP A 243 21.30 -1.87 1.99
CA TRP A 243 21.67 -2.97 1.09
C TRP A 243 20.71 -4.17 1.24
N THR A 244 20.41 -4.55 2.47
CA THR A 244 19.44 -5.62 2.79
C THR A 244 18.06 -5.28 2.23
N LEU A 245 17.62 -4.02 2.35
CA LEU A 245 16.35 -3.56 1.81
C LEU A 245 16.31 -3.68 0.28
N VAL A 246 17.31 -3.12 -0.40
CA VAL A 246 17.38 -3.17 -1.88
C VAL A 246 17.40 -4.62 -2.37
N PHE A 247 18.16 -5.49 -1.69
CA PHE A 247 18.22 -6.91 -2.02
C PHE A 247 16.86 -7.59 -1.84
N ALA A 248 16.17 -7.36 -0.70
CA ALA A 248 14.86 -7.93 -0.43
C ALA A 248 13.80 -7.50 -1.45
N VAL A 249 13.76 -6.20 -1.78
CA VAL A 249 12.82 -5.66 -2.80
C VAL A 249 13.13 -6.23 -4.19
N SER A 250 14.40 -6.32 -4.56
CA SER A 250 14.81 -6.86 -5.86
C SER A 250 14.45 -8.33 -5.99
N LEU A 251 14.70 -9.12 -4.94
CA LEU A 251 14.34 -10.53 -4.89
C LEU A 251 12.84 -10.73 -4.99
N TYR A 252 12.07 -9.96 -4.23
CA TYR A 252 10.61 -10.01 -4.28
C TYR A 252 10.07 -9.65 -5.66
N SER A 253 10.57 -8.57 -6.27
CA SER A 253 10.16 -8.15 -7.63
C SER A 253 10.47 -9.23 -8.67
N ALA A 254 11.63 -9.90 -8.55
CA ALA A 254 12.00 -11.02 -9.42
C ALA A 254 11.03 -12.21 -9.26
N LEU A 255 10.70 -12.57 -8.01
CA LEU A 255 9.74 -13.63 -7.71
C LEU A 255 8.34 -13.32 -8.27
N LEU A 256 7.85 -12.08 -8.10
CA LEU A 256 6.57 -11.65 -8.68
C LEU A 256 6.57 -11.73 -10.21
N SER A 257 7.63 -11.28 -10.86
CA SER A 257 7.75 -11.33 -12.32
C SER A 257 7.74 -12.77 -12.85
N MET A 258 8.48 -13.65 -12.19
CA MET A 258 8.51 -15.07 -12.52
C MET A 258 7.14 -15.73 -12.30
N GLN A 259 6.50 -15.43 -11.17
CA GLN A 259 5.16 -15.92 -10.85
C GLN A 259 4.15 -15.50 -11.92
N SER A 260 4.13 -14.24 -12.31
CA SER A 260 3.21 -13.71 -13.32
C SER A 260 3.38 -14.43 -14.66
N ALA A 261 4.61 -14.67 -15.10
CA ALA A 261 4.89 -15.38 -16.34
C ALA A 261 4.47 -16.85 -16.32
N LEU A 262 4.71 -17.55 -15.20
CA LEU A 262 4.37 -18.97 -15.06
C LEU A 262 2.86 -19.19 -14.91
N SER A 263 2.20 -18.39 -14.05
CA SER A 263 0.78 -18.56 -13.78
C SER A 263 -0.09 -18.23 -15.00
N SER A 264 0.21 -17.16 -15.74
CA SER A 264 -0.55 -16.78 -16.92
C SER A 264 -0.50 -17.85 -18.01
N SER A 265 0.65 -18.47 -18.20
CA SER A 265 0.81 -19.56 -19.19
C SER A 265 0.08 -20.83 -18.78
N ALA A 266 0.21 -21.26 -17.52
CA ALA A 266 -0.41 -22.49 -17.01
C ALA A 266 -1.95 -22.36 -16.94
N ASP A 267 -2.47 -21.24 -16.44
CA ASP A 267 -3.91 -21.01 -16.33
C ASP A 267 -4.58 -20.89 -17.70
N ALA A 268 -3.94 -20.26 -18.69
CA ALA A 268 -4.46 -20.19 -20.05
C ALA A 268 -4.61 -21.57 -20.70
N VAL A 269 -3.68 -22.48 -20.49
CA VAL A 269 -3.75 -23.86 -20.97
C VAL A 269 -4.87 -24.63 -20.29
N THR A 270 -4.98 -24.52 -18.97
CA THR A 270 -5.99 -25.20 -18.14
C THR A 270 -7.40 -24.75 -18.53
N LEU A 271 -7.63 -23.46 -18.69
CA LEU A 271 -8.93 -22.90 -19.10
C LEU A 271 -9.32 -23.33 -20.53
N LYS A 272 -8.37 -23.31 -21.46
CA LYS A 272 -8.63 -23.79 -22.83
C LYS A 272 -8.96 -25.29 -22.85
N ALA A 273 -8.23 -26.11 -22.10
CA ALA A 273 -8.51 -27.52 -21.96
C ALA A 273 -9.88 -27.79 -21.36
N ALA A 274 -10.26 -27.08 -20.30
CA ALA A 274 -11.57 -27.20 -19.68
C ALA A 274 -12.70 -26.82 -20.64
N ARG A 275 -12.58 -25.69 -21.37
CA ARG A 275 -13.58 -25.26 -22.36
C ARG A 275 -13.71 -26.26 -23.49
N LEU A 276 -12.61 -26.79 -24.03
CA LEU A 276 -12.63 -27.82 -25.07
C LEU A 276 -13.29 -29.12 -24.59
N SER A 277 -13.01 -29.53 -23.36
CA SER A 277 -13.63 -30.75 -22.79
C SER A 277 -15.14 -30.58 -22.67
N VAL A 278 -15.62 -29.46 -22.13
CA VAL A 278 -17.06 -29.18 -21.98
C VAL A 278 -17.75 -29.08 -23.33
N SER A 279 -17.15 -28.41 -24.33
CA SER A 279 -17.75 -28.25 -25.66
C SER A 279 -17.78 -29.55 -26.46
N SER A 280 -16.84 -30.48 -26.21
CA SER A 280 -16.76 -31.75 -26.95
C SER A 280 -17.68 -32.84 -26.41
N PHE A 281 -17.98 -32.83 -25.10
CA PHE A 281 -18.80 -33.88 -24.48
C PHE A 281 -20.32 -33.64 -24.62
N VAL A 282 -20.80 -32.43 -24.87
CA VAL A 282 -22.23 -32.11 -24.93
C VAL A 282 -22.56 -31.20 -26.11
N PRO A 283 -22.78 -31.79 -27.32
CA PRO A 283 -22.91 -31.02 -28.57
C PRO A 283 -24.10 -30.03 -28.61
N VAL A 284 -25.16 -30.24 -27.82
CA VAL A 284 -26.38 -29.44 -27.87
C VAL A 284 -26.42 -28.38 -26.73
N VAL A 285 -25.78 -28.65 -25.59
CA VAL A 285 -25.84 -27.79 -24.38
C VAL A 285 -24.48 -27.14 -24.10
N GLY A 286 -23.42 -27.54 -24.79
CA GLY A 286 -22.05 -27.05 -24.56
C GLY A 286 -21.90 -25.54 -24.72
N GLY A 287 -22.67 -24.90 -25.61
CA GLY A 287 -22.72 -23.45 -25.75
C GLY A 287 -23.25 -22.74 -24.49
N ALA A 288 -24.42 -23.17 -24.02
CA ALA A 288 -25.08 -22.60 -22.84
C ALA A 288 -24.22 -22.77 -21.55
N VAL A 289 -23.54 -23.91 -21.41
CA VAL A 289 -22.62 -24.16 -20.31
C VAL A 289 -21.38 -23.28 -20.40
N SER A 290 -20.82 -23.09 -21.59
CA SER A 290 -19.69 -22.18 -21.83
C SER A 290 -20.07 -20.73 -21.49
N ASP A 291 -21.28 -20.31 -21.87
CA ASP A 291 -21.79 -18.97 -21.58
C ASP A 291 -21.97 -18.76 -20.06
N ALA A 292 -22.57 -19.74 -19.36
CA ALA A 292 -22.71 -19.71 -17.90
C ALA A 292 -21.34 -19.62 -17.19
N VAL A 293 -20.33 -20.38 -17.64
CA VAL A 293 -18.96 -20.29 -17.10
C VAL A 293 -18.38 -18.92 -17.35
N SER A 294 -18.62 -18.32 -18.53
CA SER A 294 -18.13 -16.96 -18.83
C SER A 294 -18.76 -15.89 -17.95
N VAL A 295 -20.06 -16.00 -17.64
CA VAL A 295 -20.76 -15.09 -16.70
C VAL A 295 -20.18 -15.21 -15.29
N VAL A 296 -19.94 -16.43 -14.81
CA VAL A 296 -19.31 -16.66 -13.50
C VAL A 296 -17.90 -16.04 -13.45
N GLN A 297 -17.11 -16.22 -14.50
CA GLN A 297 -15.77 -15.62 -14.58
C GLN A 297 -15.82 -14.09 -14.58
N ALA A 298 -16.78 -13.50 -15.29
CA ALA A 298 -16.96 -12.05 -15.33
C ALA A 298 -17.35 -11.49 -13.95
N SER A 299 -18.31 -12.10 -13.25
CA SER A 299 -18.73 -11.67 -11.93
C SER A 299 -17.62 -11.82 -10.88
N MET A 300 -16.85 -12.92 -10.95
CA MET A 300 -15.66 -13.06 -10.10
C MET A 300 -14.57 -12.02 -10.43
N GLY A 301 -14.47 -11.60 -11.69
CA GLY A 301 -13.59 -10.51 -12.12
C GLY A 301 -13.98 -9.17 -11.48
N VAL A 302 -15.26 -8.85 -11.45
CA VAL A 302 -15.79 -7.63 -10.80
C VAL A 302 -15.53 -7.67 -9.29
N LEU A 303 -15.83 -8.81 -8.63
CA LEU A 303 -15.59 -8.99 -7.20
C LEU A 303 -14.11 -8.81 -6.83
N ARG A 304 -13.22 -9.43 -7.61
CA ARG A 304 -11.77 -9.29 -7.45
C ARG A 304 -11.31 -7.84 -7.63
N SER A 305 -11.84 -7.16 -8.66
CA SER A 305 -11.52 -5.77 -8.94
C SER A 305 -11.95 -4.86 -7.80
N GLY A 306 -13.14 -5.04 -7.25
CA GLY A 306 -13.65 -4.25 -6.13
C GLY A 306 -12.80 -4.42 -4.87
N ILE A 307 -12.62 -5.67 -4.42
CA ILE A 307 -11.86 -5.99 -3.19
C ILE A 307 -10.38 -5.58 -3.33
N GLY A 308 -9.76 -5.90 -4.47
CA GLY A 308 -8.36 -5.59 -4.69
C GLY A 308 -8.08 -4.10 -4.78
N SER A 309 -8.95 -3.34 -5.47
CA SER A 309 -8.84 -1.88 -5.56
C SER A 309 -9.06 -1.22 -4.19
N PHE A 310 -10.05 -1.69 -3.43
CA PHE A 310 -10.30 -1.20 -2.07
C PHE A 310 -9.12 -1.47 -1.14
N ALA A 311 -8.52 -2.66 -1.20
CA ALA A 311 -7.34 -3.00 -0.42
C ALA A 311 -6.11 -2.12 -0.78
N ILE A 312 -5.91 -1.82 -2.07
CA ILE A 312 -4.85 -0.88 -2.50
C ILE A 312 -5.11 0.52 -1.94
N LEU A 313 -6.34 1.02 -2.03
CA LEU A 313 -6.71 2.34 -1.49
C LEU A 313 -6.54 2.39 0.03
N ALA A 314 -6.97 1.36 0.74
CA ALA A 314 -6.80 1.24 2.20
C ALA A 314 -5.31 1.26 2.59
N LEU A 315 -4.46 0.53 1.86
CA LEU A 315 -3.01 0.57 2.06
C LEU A 315 -2.43 1.96 1.82
N LEU A 316 -2.80 2.62 0.73
CA LEU A 316 -2.30 3.97 0.43
C LEU A 316 -2.70 4.97 1.52
N ILE A 317 -3.95 4.93 1.99
CA ILE A 317 -4.44 5.79 3.08
C ILE A 317 -3.69 5.50 4.39
N LEU A 318 -3.46 4.24 4.72
CA LEU A 318 -2.73 3.83 5.92
C LEU A 318 -1.28 4.37 5.93
N PHE A 319 -0.61 4.33 4.77
CA PHE A 319 0.81 4.73 4.68
C PHE A 319 1.01 6.24 4.52
N LEU A 320 0.02 6.97 4.03
CA LEU A 320 0.13 8.38 3.66
C LEU A 320 0.55 9.29 4.84
N PRO A 321 -0.05 9.21 6.05
CA PRO A 321 0.35 10.02 7.20
C PRO A 321 1.81 9.78 7.58
N GLY A 322 2.27 8.53 7.57
CA GLY A 322 3.66 8.18 7.87
C GLY A 322 4.65 8.76 6.85
N PHE A 323 4.31 8.80 5.56
CA PHE A 323 5.13 9.45 4.54
C PHE A 323 5.27 10.95 4.79
N PHE A 324 4.18 11.63 5.10
CA PHE A 324 4.21 13.06 5.39
C PHE A 324 4.99 13.35 6.66
N SER A 325 4.72 12.63 7.75
CA SER A 325 5.47 12.76 9.00
C SER A 325 6.97 12.61 8.78
N CYS A 326 7.41 11.51 8.15
CA CYS A 326 8.82 11.30 7.86
C CYS A 326 9.43 12.43 7.04
N THR A 327 8.74 12.88 5.99
CA THR A 327 9.24 13.94 5.10
C THR A 327 9.37 15.26 5.85
N LEU A 328 8.40 15.61 6.68
CA LEU A 328 8.43 16.83 7.51
C LEU A 328 9.55 16.79 8.56
N TRP A 329 9.76 15.63 9.18
CA TRP A 329 10.87 15.44 10.12
C TRP A 329 12.24 15.50 9.44
N VAL A 330 12.37 14.97 8.23
CA VAL A 330 13.59 15.13 7.41
C VAL A 330 13.83 16.60 7.08
N ALA A 331 12.78 17.33 6.69
CA ALA A 331 12.88 18.76 6.39
C ALA A 331 13.29 19.59 7.62
N SER A 332 12.64 19.32 8.78
CA SER A 332 13.01 19.99 10.04
C SER A 332 14.46 19.71 10.45
N GLY A 333 14.91 18.46 10.30
CA GLY A 333 16.30 18.08 10.55
C GLY A 333 17.30 18.78 9.62
N CYS A 334 16.98 18.94 8.33
CA CYS A 334 17.79 19.69 7.36
C CYS A 334 17.90 21.18 7.73
N LEU A 335 16.81 21.80 8.16
CA LEU A 335 16.80 23.19 8.58
C LEU A 335 17.62 23.39 9.85
N LEU A 336 17.50 22.49 10.84
CA LEU A 336 18.29 22.51 12.07
C LEU A 336 19.77 22.26 11.78
N GLU A 337 20.12 21.36 10.88
CA GLU A 337 21.51 21.15 10.41
C GLU A 337 22.09 22.43 9.80
N GLY A 338 21.30 23.15 8.98
CA GLY A 338 21.68 24.45 8.43
C GLY A 338 21.92 25.53 9.49
N LEU A 339 21.00 25.66 10.46
CA LEU A 339 21.14 26.58 11.58
C LEU A 339 22.40 26.29 12.43
N CYS A 340 22.66 25.00 12.72
CA CYS A 340 23.89 24.60 13.41
C CYS A 340 25.15 24.95 12.64
N GLY A 341 25.10 24.84 11.30
CA GLY A 341 26.21 25.25 10.42
C GLY A 341 26.48 26.74 10.49
N MET A 342 25.45 27.59 10.56
CA MET A 342 25.58 29.05 10.69
C MET A 342 26.12 29.47 12.07
N LEU A 343 25.79 28.73 13.13
CA LEU A 343 26.24 28.98 14.50
C LEU A 343 27.57 28.28 14.86
N GLU A 344 28.21 27.63 13.90
CA GLU A 344 29.45 26.85 14.08
C GLU A 344 29.37 25.72 15.12
N MET A 345 28.15 25.25 15.43
CA MET A 345 27.90 24.18 16.40
C MET A 345 28.07 22.79 15.77
N ASN A 346 29.32 22.36 15.57
CA ASN A 346 29.65 21.15 14.81
C ASN A 346 29.12 19.85 15.42
N ARG A 347 28.99 19.77 16.76
CA ARG A 347 28.44 18.59 17.46
C ARG A 347 26.98 18.37 17.11
N MET A 348 26.18 19.43 17.15
CA MET A 348 24.77 19.39 16.80
C MET A 348 24.53 19.14 15.31
N LYS A 349 25.33 19.76 14.46
CA LYS A 349 25.29 19.51 12.99
C LYS A 349 25.46 18.03 12.67
N GLY A 350 26.46 17.35 13.25
CA GLY A 350 26.67 15.91 13.07
C GLY A 350 25.50 15.06 13.55
N PHE A 351 24.89 15.46 14.67
CA PHE A 351 23.72 14.76 15.20
C PHE A 351 22.50 14.86 14.27
N PHE A 352 22.12 16.06 13.82
CA PHE A 352 20.99 16.24 12.90
C PHE A 352 21.25 15.54 11.55
N HIS A 353 22.48 15.55 11.06
CA HIS A 353 22.86 14.78 9.89
C HIS A 353 22.58 13.29 10.06
N SER A 354 22.96 12.72 11.21
CA SER A 354 22.70 11.30 11.51
C SER A 354 21.21 11.00 11.68
N CYS A 355 20.45 11.88 12.34
CA CYS A 355 18.99 11.73 12.47
C CYS A 355 18.31 11.76 11.10
N ARG A 356 18.71 12.66 10.20
CA ARG A 356 18.22 12.72 8.83
C ARG A 356 18.48 11.40 8.09
N ASP A 357 19.67 10.83 8.21
CA ASP A 357 20.02 9.55 7.58
C ASP A 357 19.13 8.40 8.07
N VAL A 358 18.80 8.37 9.36
CA VAL A 358 17.85 7.41 9.94
C VAL A 358 16.46 7.60 9.35
N LEU A 359 15.95 8.83 9.35
CA LEU A 359 14.62 9.16 8.84
C LEU A 359 14.47 8.84 7.34
N GLN A 360 15.49 9.15 6.54
CA GLN A 360 15.53 8.77 5.13
C GLN A 360 15.55 7.26 4.92
N THR A 361 16.25 6.53 5.77
CA THR A 361 16.27 5.06 5.73
C THR A 361 14.91 4.49 6.11
N LEU A 362 14.26 5.05 7.13
CA LEU A 362 12.91 4.69 7.55
C LEU A 362 11.88 4.94 6.44
N LEU A 363 11.96 6.12 5.80
CA LEU A 363 11.13 6.48 4.65
C LEU A 363 11.30 5.48 3.49
N ALA A 364 12.56 5.08 3.21
CA ALA A 364 12.84 4.08 2.18
C ALA A 364 12.24 2.71 2.50
N PHE A 365 12.28 2.28 3.77
CA PHE A 365 11.62 1.04 4.22
C PHE A 365 10.12 1.08 4.05
N GLN A 366 9.49 2.17 4.49
CA GLN A 366 8.04 2.36 4.35
C GLN A 366 7.62 2.38 2.87
N ALA A 367 8.37 3.11 2.01
CA ALA A 367 8.10 3.16 0.57
C ALA A 367 8.25 1.80 -0.09
N SER A 368 9.31 1.07 0.26
CA SER A 368 9.56 -0.26 -0.29
C SER A 368 8.46 -1.25 0.08
N PHE A 369 8.01 -1.23 1.34
CA PHE A 369 6.90 -2.08 1.77
C PHE A 369 5.58 -1.70 1.07
N CYS A 370 5.27 -0.42 1.00
CA CYS A 370 4.07 0.06 0.29
C CYS A 370 4.09 -0.41 -1.18
N MET A 371 5.22 -0.29 -1.86
CA MET A 371 5.40 -0.81 -3.22
C MET A 371 5.19 -2.33 -3.30
N ILE A 372 5.75 -3.10 -2.39
CA ILE A 372 5.57 -4.56 -2.31
C ILE A 372 4.08 -4.89 -2.17
N ALA A 373 3.39 -4.27 -1.23
CA ALA A 373 1.99 -4.54 -0.95
C ALA A 373 1.08 -4.15 -2.14
N VAL A 374 1.27 -2.95 -2.69
CA VAL A 374 0.49 -2.48 -3.84
C VAL A 374 0.73 -3.35 -5.08
N THR A 375 1.98 -3.71 -5.38
CA THR A 375 2.29 -4.58 -6.52
C THR A 375 1.72 -5.99 -6.36
N SER A 376 1.65 -6.53 -5.13
CA SER A 376 1.01 -7.82 -4.84
C SER A 376 -0.47 -7.79 -5.19
N PHE A 377 -1.22 -6.80 -4.72
CA PHE A 377 -2.64 -6.66 -5.06
C PHE A 377 -2.86 -6.32 -6.53
N ALA A 378 -2.05 -5.45 -7.13
CA ALA A 378 -2.12 -5.09 -8.55
C ALA A 378 -1.89 -6.29 -9.47
N LEU A 379 -0.99 -7.21 -9.10
CA LEU A 379 -0.75 -8.43 -9.86
C LEU A 379 -1.98 -9.35 -9.84
N VAL A 380 -2.66 -9.47 -8.70
CA VAL A 380 -3.92 -10.22 -8.62
C VAL A 380 -4.97 -9.58 -9.53
N LEU A 381 -5.07 -8.26 -9.53
CA LEU A 381 -6.01 -7.54 -10.40
C LEU A 381 -5.74 -7.80 -11.89
N SER A 382 -4.47 -7.84 -12.30
CA SER A 382 -4.06 -8.04 -13.70
C SER A 382 -4.19 -9.48 -14.17
N SER A 383 -4.07 -10.48 -13.30
CA SER A 383 -4.00 -11.90 -13.68
C SER A 383 -5.26 -12.48 -14.33
N GLY A 384 -6.36 -11.76 -14.42
CA GLY A 384 -7.60 -12.18 -15.07
C GLY A 384 -8.04 -11.32 -16.25
N GLY A 385 -7.27 -10.30 -16.63
CA GLY A 385 -7.61 -9.36 -17.71
C GLY A 385 -7.08 -9.74 -19.10
N THR A 386 -6.28 -10.79 -19.23
CA THR A 386 -5.63 -11.16 -20.52
C THR A 386 -6.40 -12.21 -21.32
N GLY A 387 -7.71 -12.29 -21.16
CA GLY A 387 -8.60 -13.23 -21.85
C GLY A 387 -9.59 -12.57 -22.83
N ALA A 388 -9.24 -11.41 -23.43
CA ALA A 388 -10.00 -10.85 -24.55
C ALA A 388 -9.29 -11.13 -25.87
#